data_41f821be99b598664a8840886874501d
#
_entry.id   41f821be99b598664a8840886874501d
#
_cell.length_a   1.000
_cell.length_b   1.000
_cell.length_c   1.000
_cell.angle_alpha   90.00
_cell.angle_beta   90.00
_cell.angle_gamma   90.00
#
_symmetry.space_group_name_H-M   'P 1'
#
loop_
_entity.id
_entity.type
_entity.pdbx_description
1 polymer ?
#
loop_
_entity_poly.entity_id
_entity_poly.type
_entity_poly.pdbx_seq_one_letter_code
_entity_poly.pdbx_strand_id
1 'polypeptide(L)'
;KEVMSSVIYHFYNQFKKHGMLKLFRGSHGYGDGEQRRDFVYVKDTVKIKIWFMNNNLSGIFNVATGRSRSFNDVGNAVINYFQSGHIDYIDFPEGLERQYQAYTQADMTNLNNAGYLGKPTELEDGVNEYLSFLDKT
;
A
#
# COMPACT_ATOMS: atom_id res chain seq x y z
N LYS A 1 6.71 -17.81 -1.71
CA LYS A 1 6.47 -16.57 -2.48
C LYS A 1 5.25 -15.78 -1.99
N GLU A 2 4.21 -16.43 -1.47
CA GLU A 2 2.99 -15.75 -0.97
C GLU A 2 3.23 -14.81 0.22
N VAL A 3 4.12 -15.18 1.13
CA VAL A 3 4.43 -14.39 2.35
C VAL A 3 5.04 -13.01 2.05
N MET A 4 5.64 -12.82 0.87
CA MET A 4 6.31 -11.58 0.45
C MET A 4 5.51 -10.77 -0.58
N SER A 5 4.26 -11.14 -0.84
CA SER A 5 3.41 -10.41 -1.78
C SER A 5 2.84 -9.14 -1.15
N SER A 6 2.31 -8.24 -2.00
CA SER A 6 1.71 -7.00 -1.55
C SER A 6 0.48 -7.26 -0.67
N VAL A 7 0.21 -6.36 0.27
CA VAL A 7 -0.97 -6.45 1.15
C VAL A 7 -2.28 -6.49 0.35
N ILE A 8 -2.36 -5.77 -0.77
CA ILE A 8 -3.54 -5.75 -1.64
C ILE A 8 -3.80 -7.13 -2.26
N TYR A 9 -2.74 -7.84 -2.67
CA TYR A 9 -2.85 -9.21 -3.17
C TYR A 9 -3.32 -10.18 -2.08
N HIS A 10 -2.81 -10.02 -0.85
CA HIS A 10 -3.30 -10.81 0.30
C HIS A 10 -4.76 -10.55 0.59
N PHE A 11 -5.18 -9.29 0.60
CA PHE A 11 -6.58 -8.91 0.83
C PHE A 11 -7.50 -9.43 -0.28
N TYR A 12 -7.07 -9.36 -1.55
CA TYR A 12 -7.80 -9.95 -2.66
C TYR A 12 -8.06 -11.44 -2.44
N ASN A 13 -7.01 -12.22 -2.17
CA ASN A 13 -7.14 -13.67 -1.94
C ASN A 13 -7.99 -13.99 -0.70
N GLN A 14 -7.81 -13.22 0.37
CA GLN A 14 -8.58 -13.38 1.59
C GLN A 14 -10.07 -13.10 1.35
N PHE A 15 -10.37 -12.04 0.62
CA PHE A 15 -11.74 -11.69 0.24
C PHE A 15 -12.38 -12.75 -0.66
N LYS A 16 -11.69 -13.19 -1.71
CA LYS A 16 -12.18 -14.24 -2.62
C LYS A 16 -12.48 -15.56 -1.89
N LYS A 17 -11.73 -15.86 -0.85
CA LYS A 17 -11.88 -17.09 -0.07
C LYS A 17 -12.93 -17.00 1.04
N HIS A 18 -13.06 -15.84 1.67
CA HIS A 18 -13.83 -15.70 2.91
C HIS A 18 -14.92 -14.62 2.86
N GLY A 19 -14.97 -13.77 1.85
CA GLY A 19 -15.91 -12.66 1.74
C GLY A 19 -15.66 -11.52 2.75
N MET A 20 -14.52 -11.53 3.43
CA MET A 20 -14.15 -10.57 4.47
C MET A 20 -12.64 -10.38 4.54
N LEU A 21 -12.20 -9.32 5.21
CA LEU A 21 -10.79 -9.02 5.45
C LEU A 21 -10.47 -9.11 6.95
N LYS A 22 -9.24 -9.49 7.26
CA LYS A 22 -8.70 -9.49 8.64
C LYS A 22 -7.54 -8.51 8.71
N LEU A 23 -7.67 -7.50 9.54
CA LEU A 23 -6.64 -6.54 9.86
C LEU A 23 -6.16 -6.76 11.30
N PHE A 24 -4.95 -6.32 11.59
CA PHE A 24 -4.46 -6.38 12.96
C PHE A 24 -5.08 -5.30 13.84
N ARG A 25 -5.30 -5.65 15.09
CA ARG A 25 -5.68 -4.71 16.16
C ARG A 25 -4.63 -3.63 16.35
N GLY A 26 -4.99 -2.63 17.15
CA GLY A 26 -4.12 -1.50 17.45
C GLY A 26 -2.81 -1.90 18.10
N SER A 27 -1.73 -1.20 17.75
CA SER A 27 -0.41 -1.35 18.35
C SER A 27 0.39 -0.05 18.24
N HIS A 28 1.40 0.14 19.10
CA HIS A 28 2.31 1.29 19.05
C HIS A 28 1.58 2.65 19.05
N GLY A 29 0.46 2.75 19.76
CA GLY A 29 -0.34 3.99 19.85
C GLY A 29 -1.33 4.20 18.71
N TYR A 30 -1.42 3.29 17.75
CA TYR A 30 -2.43 3.28 16.70
C TYR A 30 -3.63 2.42 17.09
N GLY A 31 -4.83 2.81 16.67
CA GLY A 31 -6.05 2.01 16.81
C GLY A 31 -6.08 0.81 15.86
N ASP A 32 -7.17 0.03 15.91
CA ASP A 32 -7.38 -1.16 15.09
C ASP A 32 -7.31 -0.83 13.59
N GLY A 33 -6.36 -1.44 12.88
CA GLY A 33 -6.13 -1.20 11.46
C GLY A 33 -5.56 0.18 11.09
N GLU A 34 -5.22 1.01 12.08
CA GLU A 34 -4.75 2.38 11.86
C GLU A 34 -3.22 2.49 11.70
N GLN A 35 -2.49 1.41 11.78
CA GLN A 35 -1.07 1.41 11.38
C GLN A 35 -0.94 1.88 9.94
N ARG A 36 0.12 2.62 9.62
CA ARG A 36 0.22 3.38 8.38
C ARG A 36 1.44 3.00 7.55
N ARG A 37 1.25 3.02 6.24
CA ARG A 37 2.33 2.83 5.25
C ARG A 37 2.22 3.85 4.12
N ASP A 38 3.34 4.17 3.52
CA ASP A 38 3.37 4.86 2.24
C ASP A 38 3.21 3.81 1.13
N PHE A 39 1.95 3.56 0.75
CA PHE A 39 1.62 2.61 -0.30
C PHE A 39 1.84 3.26 -1.67
N VAL A 40 2.78 2.73 -2.43
CA VAL A 40 3.08 3.20 -3.79
C VAL A 40 2.55 2.22 -4.84
N TYR A 41 1.90 2.76 -5.86
CA TYR A 41 1.45 1.95 -6.99
C TYR A 41 2.61 1.62 -7.93
N VAL A 42 2.71 0.37 -8.34
CA VAL A 42 3.87 -0.12 -9.14
C VAL A 42 4.06 0.65 -10.44
N LYS A 43 2.99 1.11 -11.10
CA LYS A 43 3.12 1.91 -12.32
C LYS A 43 3.73 3.28 -12.07
N ASP A 44 3.56 3.86 -10.89
CA ASP A 44 4.21 5.14 -10.55
C ASP A 44 5.71 4.94 -10.35
N THR A 45 6.15 3.83 -9.73
CA THR A 45 7.58 3.49 -9.68
C THR A 45 8.18 3.31 -11.07
N VAL A 46 7.44 2.71 -12.01
CA VAL A 46 7.88 2.58 -13.41
C VAL A 46 7.99 3.94 -14.09
N LYS A 47 6.99 4.82 -13.92
CA LYS A 47 7.03 6.20 -14.48
C LYS A 47 8.24 6.98 -13.98
N ILE A 48 8.55 6.91 -12.68
CA ILE A 48 9.72 7.57 -12.09
C ILE A 48 11.02 7.00 -12.66
N LYS A 49 11.12 5.68 -12.82
CA LYS A 49 12.32 5.04 -13.43
C LYS A 49 12.52 5.51 -14.87
N ILE A 50 11.45 5.54 -15.69
CA ILE A 50 11.53 6.04 -17.06
C ILE A 50 11.94 7.52 -17.08
N TRP A 51 11.42 8.32 -16.16
CA TRP A 51 11.81 9.72 -16.03
C TRP A 51 13.31 9.86 -15.72
N PHE A 52 13.87 9.08 -14.81
CA PHE A 52 15.32 9.08 -14.53
C PHE A 52 16.15 8.71 -15.77
N MET A 53 15.72 7.71 -16.54
CA MET A 53 16.40 7.30 -17.77
C MET A 53 16.49 8.46 -18.79
N ASN A 54 15.50 9.35 -18.80
CA ASN A 54 15.42 10.46 -19.74
C ASN A 54 16.09 11.76 -19.24
N ASN A 55 16.49 11.85 -17.97
CA ASN A 55 16.99 13.09 -17.36
C ASN A 55 18.44 13.03 -16.90
N ASN A 56 19.16 11.94 -17.15
CA ASN A 56 20.61 11.77 -16.86
C ASN A 56 21.00 12.24 -15.44
N LEU A 57 20.22 11.85 -14.44
CA LEU A 57 20.42 12.20 -13.02
C LEU A 57 21.12 11.05 -12.28
N SER A 58 21.95 11.40 -11.31
CA SER A 58 22.60 10.47 -10.40
C SER A 58 22.27 10.79 -8.96
N GLY A 59 22.15 9.77 -8.11
CA GLY A 59 21.87 9.96 -6.68
C GLY A 59 21.05 8.84 -6.07
N ILE A 60 20.69 9.04 -4.81
CA ILE A 60 19.78 8.15 -4.08
C ILE A 60 18.46 8.92 -3.88
N PHE A 61 17.38 8.32 -4.33
CA PHE A 61 16.05 8.92 -4.28
C PHE A 61 15.04 7.94 -3.69
N ASN A 62 14.21 8.43 -2.77
CA ASN A 62 13.04 7.69 -2.35
C ASN A 62 12.00 7.72 -3.47
N VAL A 63 11.34 6.58 -3.68
CA VAL A 63 10.27 6.41 -4.67
C VAL A 63 9.04 5.89 -3.96
N ALA A 64 8.12 6.78 -3.63
CA ALA A 64 6.88 6.50 -2.93
C ALA A 64 5.85 7.61 -3.23
N THR A 65 4.85 7.80 -2.38
CA THR A 65 3.84 8.86 -2.55
C THR A 65 4.11 10.09 -1.67
N GLY A 66 4.88 9.94 -0.59
CA GLY A 66 5.06 10.96 0.45
C GLY A 66 3.83 11.12 1.36
N ARG A 67 2.84 10.22 1.26
CA ARG A 67 1.62 10.23 2.09
C ARG A 67 1.33 8.84 2.63
N SER A 68 1.42 8.68 3.93
CA SER A 68 1.04 7.43 4.57
C SER A 68 -0.48 7.27 4.63
N ARG A 69 -0.96 6.05 4.37
CA ARG A 69 -2.37 5.64 4.48
C ARG A 69 -2.49 4.47 5.46
N SER A 70 -3.64 4.33 6.10
CA SER A 70 -3.87 3.24 7.05
C SER A 70 -4.17 1.91 6.35
N PHE A 71 -4.04 0.79 7.08
CA PHE A 71 -4.52 -0.48 6.57
C PHE A 71 -6.05 -0.50 6.46
N ASN A 72 -6.76 0.29 7.27
CA ASN A 72 -8.20 0.51 7.10
C ASN A 72 -8.51 1.15 5.75
N ASP A 73 -7.74 2.16 5.31
CA ASP A 73 -7.91 2.77 3.99
C ASP A 73 -7.78 1.72 2.88
N VAL A 74 -6.73 0.87 2.97
CA VAL A 74 -6.53 -0.22 1.99
C VAL A 74 -7.67 -1.24 2.03
N GLY A 75 -8.06 -1.67 3.23
CA GLY A 75 -9.17 -2.63 3.41
C GLY A 75 -10.48 -2.10 2.86
N ASN A 76 -10.81 -0.84 3.16
CA ASN A 76 -12.01 -0.19 2.64
C ASN A 76 -11.98 -0.05 1.11
N ALA A 77 -10.83 0.26 0.51
CA ALA A 77 -10.69 0.32 -0.95
C ALA A 77 -10.98 -1.06 -1.58
N VAL A 78 -10.51 -2.15 -0.97
CA VAL A 78 -10.79 -3.52 -1.45
C VAL A 78 -12.27 -3.87 -1.30
N ILE A 79 -12.89 -3.57 -0.15
CA ILE A 79 -14.33 -3.81 0.10
C ILE A 79 -15.18 -2.99 -0.88
N ASN A 80 -14.83 -1.73 -1.13
CA ASN A 80 -15.52 -0.88 -2.08
C ASN A 80 -15.43 -1.40 -3.51
N TYR A 81 -14.30 -2.00 -3.91
CA TYR A 81 -14.17 -2.66 -5.21
C TYR A 81 -15.18 -3.82 -5.37
N PHE A 82 -15.29 -4.68 -4.34
CA PHE A 82 -16.21 -5.82 -4.37
C PHE A 82 -17.66 -5.47 -4.02
N GLN A 83 -17.91 -4.26 -3.52
CA GLN A 83 -19.23 -3.77 -3.09
C GLN A 83 -19.90 -4.68 -2.03
N SER A 84 -19.14 -5.39 -1.24
CA SER A 84 -19.61 -6.34 -0.24
C SER A 84 -18.50 -6.67 0.77
N GLY A 85 -18.89 -7.35 1.86
CA GLY A 85 -17.96 -7.80 2.89
C GLY A 85 -17.76 -6.81 4.03
N HIS A 86 -16.84 -7.13 4.92
CA HIS A 86 -16.51 -6.31 6.10
C HIS A 86 -15.07 -6.57 6.55
N ILE A 87 -14.60 -5.77 7.48
CA ILE A 87 -13.29 -5.91 8.11
C ILE A 87 -13.49 -6.47 9.52
N ASP A 88 -12.76 -7.56 9.84
CA ASP A 88 -12.58 -8.06 11.21
C ASP A 88 -11.18 -7.68 11.71
N TYR A 89 -11.08 -7.41 13.02
CA TYR A 89 -9.81 -7.11 13.64
C TYR A 89 -9.34 -8.28 14.49
N ILE A 90 -8.11 -8.73 14.22
CA ILE A 90 -7.46 -9.87 14.87
C ILE A 90 -6.22 -9.45 15.63
N ASP A 91 -5.88 -10.21 16.66
CA ASP A 91 -4.63 -9.98 17.39
C ASP A 91 -3.40 -10.31 16.53
N PHE A 92 -2.28 -9.65 16.84
CA PHE A 92 -1.02 -9.99 16.20
C PHE A 92 -0.63 -11.43 16.55
N PRO A 93 -0.03 -12.17 15.60
CA PRO A 93 0.68 -13.40 15.94
C PRO A 93 1.73 -13.15 17.01
N GLU A 94 1.95 -14.14 17.88
CA GLU A 94 2.93 -14.06 18.97
C GLU A 94 4.29 -13.58 18.46
N GLY A 95 4.85 -12.58 19.11
CA GLY A 95 6.16 -12.00 18.80
C GLY A 95 6.19 -11.04 17.60
N LEU A 96 5.15 -10.99 16.75
CA LEU A 96 5.14 -10.13 15.58
C LEU A 96 4.92 -8.66 15.97
N GLU A 97 4.07 -8.37 16.94
CA GLU A 97 3.73 -7.00 17.35
C GLU A 97 4.96 -6.15 17.68
N ARG A 98 5.93 -6.72 18.42
CA ARG A 98 7.16 -6.00 18.84
C ARG A 98 8.04 -5.61 17.66
N GLN A 99 7.99 -6.35 16.55
CA GLN A 99 8.79 -6.13 15.34
C GLN A 99 8.00 -5.39 14.27
N TYR A 100 6.70 -5.15 14.52
CA TYR A 100 5.82 -4.57 13.51
C TYR A 100 6.07 -3.08 13.36
N GLN A 101 6.41 -2.68 12.17
CA GLN A 101 6.62 -1.28 11.84
C GLN A 101 5.27 -0.59 11.71
N ALA A 102 4.86 0.19 12.72
CA ALA A 102 3.53 0.79 12.76
C ALA A 102 3.35 1.99 11.82
N TYR A 103 4.44 2.63 11.40
CA TYR A 103 4.42 3.80 10.53
C TYR A 103 5.58 3.82 9.55
N THR A 104 5.28 4.12 8.28
CA THR A 104 6.27 4.51 7.27
C THR A 104 5.72 5.59 6.37
N GLN A 105 6.56 6.56 6.05
CA GLN A 105 6.32 7.58 5.02
C GLN A 105 7.65 8.01 4.42
N ALA A 106 7.72 8.06 3.10
CA ALA A 106 8.93 8.49 2.42
C ALA A 106 9.08 10.01 2.44
N ASP A 107 10.30 10.46 2.61
CA ASP A 107 10.67 11.84 2.30
C ASP A 107 10.96 11.95 0.79
N MET A 108 10.12 12.70 0.10
CA MET A 108 10.17 12.89 -1.35
C MET A 108 10.97 14.13 -1.77
N THR A 109 11.62 14.82 -0.82
CA THR A 109 12.30 16.11 -1.05
C THR A 109 13.34 16.01 -2.16
N ASN A 110 14.19 14.98 -2.16
CA ASN A 110 15.22 14.82 -3.18
C ASN A 110 14.64 14.63 -4.59
N LEU A 111 13.58 13.82 -4.71
CA LEU A 111 12.94 13.58 -6.01
C LEU A 111 12.27 14.85 -6.54
N ASN A 112 11.59 15.59 -5.66
CA ASN A 112 10.93 16.86 -6.01
C ASN A 112 11.97 17.92 -6.41
N ASN A 113 13.06 18.06 -5.66
CA ASN A 113 14.14 19.01 -5.96
C ASN A 113 14.87 18.66 -7.28
N ALA A 114 14.91 17.37 -7.66
CA ALA A 114 15.43 16.93 -8.95
C ALA A 114 14.51 17.30 -10.13
N GLY A 115 13.29 17.79 -9.86
CA GLY A 115 12.35 18.30 -10.86
C GLY A 115 11.29 17.28 -11.30
N TYR A 116 11.11 16.16 -10.59
CA TYR A 116 10.00 15.27 -10.87
C TYR A 116 8.67 15.91 -10.44
N LEU A 117 7.77 16.16 -11.40
CA LEU A 117 6.47 16.80 -11.15
C LEU A 117 5.27 15.84 -11.25
N GLY A 118 5.54 14.55 -11.42
CA GLY A 118 4.48 13.54 -11.51
C GLY A 118 3.71 13.42 -10.19
N LYS A 119 2.40 13.33 -10.28
CA LYS A 119 1.55 13.06 -9.12
C LYS A 119 1.42 11.55 -8.92
N PRO A 120 1.50 11.06 -7.67
CA PRO A 120 1.25 9.66 -7.37
C PRO A 120 -0.23 9.34 -7.60
N THR A 121 -0.48 8.11 -8.04
CA THR A 121 -1.83 7.55 -8.14
C THR A 121 -2.45 7.46 -6.74
N GLU A 122 -3.71 7.86 -6.60
CA GLU A 122 -4.44 7.73 -5.34
C GLU A 122 -4.58 6.24 -4.96
N LEU A 123 -4.63 5.96 -3.65
CA LEU A 123 -4.68 4.59 -3.15
C LEU A 123 -5.85 3.80 -3.75
N GLU A 124 -7.03 4.41 -3.74
CA GLU A 124 -8.27 3.81 -4.21
C GLU A 124 -8.20 3.46 -5.71
N ASP A 125 -7.63 4.36 -6.51
CA ASP A 125 -7.46 4.15 -7.97
C ASP A 125 -6.45 3.02 -8.25
N GLY A 126 -5.32 3.03 -7.53
CA GLY A 126 -4.31 1.99 -7.66
C GLY A 126 -4.82 0.60 -7.24
N VAL A 127 -5.61 0.53 -6.16
CA VAL A 127 -6.27 -0.70 -5.71
C VAL A 127 -7.27 -1.18 -6.76
N ASN A 128 -8.16 -0.32 -7.25
CA ASN A 128 -9.16 -0.66 -8.25
C ASN A 128 -8.52 -1.20 -9.54
N GLU A 129 -7.48 -0.55 -10.03
CA GLU A 129 -6.77 -0.99 -11.24
C GLU A 129 -6.10 -2.35 -11.04
N TYR A 130 -5.45 -2.55 -9.89
CA TYR A 130 -4.78 -3.82 -9.60
C TYR A 130 -5.76 -4.98 -9.40
N LEU A 131 -6.85 -4.76 -8.68
CA LEU A 131 -7.87 -5.79 -8.49
C LEU A 131 -8.56 -6.16 -9.81
N SER A 132 -8.83 -5.16 -10.67
CA SER A 132 -9.35 -5.39 -12.03
C SER A 132 -8.39 -6.21 -12.90
N PHE A 133 -7.09 -6.07 -12.70
CA PHE A 133 -6.10 -6.92 -13.36
C PHE A 133 -6.16 -8.36 -12.84
N LEU A 134 -6.23 -8.54 -11.51
CA LEU A 134 -6.30 -9.87 -10.89
C LEU A 134 -7.58 -10.64 -11.26
N ASP A 135 -8.71 -9.95 -11.42
CA ASP A 135 -9.97 -10.60 -11.82
C ASP A 135 -10.00 -11.07 -13.28
N LYS A 136 -9.05 -10.60 -14.10
CA LYS A 136 -8.92 -11.01 -15.52
C LYS A 136 -7.91 -12.13 -15.75
N THR A 137 -7.16 -12.51 -14.70
CA THR A 137 -6.08 -13.48 -14.78
C THR A 137 -6.50 -14.80 -14.20
#